data_57305043b415c65458e103d8fe73ca7a
#
_entry.id   57305043b415c65458e103d8fe73ca7a
#
_cell.length_a   1.000
_cell.length_b   1.000
_cell.length_c   1.000
_cell.angle_alpha   90.00
_cell.angle_beta   90.00
_cell.angle_gamma   90.00
#
_symmetry.space_group_name_H-M   'P 1'
#
loop_
_entity.id
_entity.type
_entity.pdbx_description
1 polymer ?
#
loop_
_entity_poly.entity_id
_entity_poly.type
_entity_poly.pdbx_seq_one_letter_code
_entity_poly.pdbx_strand_id
1 'polypeptide(L)'
;MKNKIWIVAQREYATRVKKRSFIILTILMPFLMAAMIFVPLLLSVIGDSGRKTVAVIDNTGLYADALQSNDDYLFVPTDKMTPALRSDSTDVAAVLMITDNLVDNPTAAAIYSRDEVKRDMSDYVNNALTKAVQKQKFERYNIPALNEIVEDVQTPVEVATVRWTDEGERESMTEIFSAVGMVLTTLIYFFVMSYGAMVMQSVTEEKTNRIVELMVSSVKPSQLMAGKIIGIGLVGITQMLIWGILLVAIISIAGVVSGVAMFDPSQAAAISAASQMPDADLSMQILSVVSSLPLAEIAVLFVLYFIGGYLLYASVLAGFGAAVNDPQDTQQFMMPIAVIMLFAFYAGFYSAMNPDGPLAVWCSFIPLTSPLVMMIRIPFGVPLWQEALSVALLFGTALALSYLSGKIYRVGILMYGKKPSLKEMLKWLKY
;
A
#
# COMPACT_ATOMS: atom_id res chain seq x y z
N MET A 1 11.25 16.27 -42.36
CA MET A 1 11.10 17.23 -41.25
C MET A 1 10.80 16.44 -39.97
N LYS A 2 11.63 16.55 -38.92
CA LYS A 2 11.36 15.87 -37.63
C LYS A 2 10.02 16.38 -37.07
N ASN A 3 9.18 15.47 -36.59
CA ASN A 3 7.89 15.81 -35.98
C ASN A 3 8.15 16.78 -34.82
N LYS A 4 7.57 17.96 -34.81
CA LYS A 4 7.77 19.00 -33.78
C LYS A 4 7.44 18.50 -32.36
N ILE A 5 6.45 17.61 -32.25
CA ILE A 5 6.09 16.96 -31.00
C ILE A 5 7.28 16.16 -30.43
N TRP A 6 7.96 15.41 -31.29
CA TRP A 6 9.09 14.59 -30.88
C TRP A 6 10.32 15.41 -30.44
N ILE A 7 10.55 16.57 -31.08
CA ILE A 7 11.63 17.48 -30.65
C ILE A 7 11.37 18.00 -29.25
N VAL A 8 10.13 18.40 -28.94
CA VAL A 8 9.75 18.85 -27.59
C VAL A 8 9.86 17.69 -26.60
N ALA A 9 9.35 16.51 -26.95
CA ALA A 9 9.42 15.33 -26.08
C ALA A 9 10.87 14.93 -25.74
N GLN A 10 11.75 14.93 -26.76
CA GLN A 10 13.17 14.61 -26.58
C GLN A 10 13.87 15.62 -25.67
N ARG A 11 13.56 16.91 -25.80
CA ARG A 11 14.09 17.96 -24.92
C ARG A 11 13.62 17.72 -23.47
N GLU A 12 12.31 17.53 -23.24
CA GLU A 12 11.73 17.31 -21.92
C GLU A 12 12.30 16.05 -21.25
N TYR A 13 12.45 14.97 -22.00
CA TYR A 13 13.05 13.73 -21.54
C TYR A 13 14.52 13.93 -21.16
N ALA A 14 15.34 14.46 -22.08
CA ALA A 14 16.78 14.57 -21.88
C ALA A 14 17.16 15.50 -20.72
N THR A 15 16.40 16.60 -20.55
CA THR A 15 16.65 17.55 -19.43
C THR A 15 16.39 16.96 -18.06
N ARG A 16 15.55 15.91 -17.96
CA ARG A 16 15.23 15.26 -16.68
C ARG A 16 16.08 14.03 -16.41
N VAL A 17 16.19 13.11 -17.38
CA VAL A 17 16.92 11.84 -17.19
C VAL A 17 18.42 12.06 -16.99
N LYS A 18 19.00 13.10 -17.61
CA LYS A 18 20.42 13.44 -17.45
C LYS A 18 20.75 14.12 -16.13
N LYS A 19 19.78 14.54 -15.33
CA LYS A 19 20.04 15.15 -14.02
C LYS A 19 20.55 14.09 -13.04
N ARG A 20 21.67 14.39 -12.37
CA ARG A 20 22.24 13.51 -11.33
C ARG A 20 21.22 13.17 -10.24
N SER A 21 20.39 14.14 -9.86
CA SER A 21 19.31 13.92 -8.87
C SER A 21 18.30 12.87 -9.33
N PHE A 22 17.95 12.82 -10.61
CA PHE A 22 17.06 11.80 -11.15
C PHE A 22 17.67 10.40 -11.00
N ILE A 23 18.93 10.22 -11.41
CA ILE A 23 19.60 8.92 -11.36
C ILE A 23 19.73 8.44 -9.91
N ILE A 24 20.18 9.33 -9.01
CA ILE A 24 20.35 9.01 -7.58
C ILE A 24 19.00 8.62 -6.97
N LEU A 25 17.95 9.44 -7.17
CA LEU A 25 16.62 9.17 -6.61
C LEU A 25 16.00 7.91 -7.21
N THR A 26 16.16 7.67 -8.51
CA THR A 26 15.61 6.47 -9.16
C THR A 26 16.23 5.18 -8.60
N ILE A 27 17.52 5.18 -8.32
CA ILE A 27 18.19 4.02 -7.73
C ILE A 27 17.91 3.93 -6.22
N LEU A 28 17.91 5.06 -5.50
CA LEU A 28 17.79 5.10 -4.05
C LEU A 28 16.37 4.79 -3.56
N MET A 29 15.34 5.23 -4.30
CA MET A 29 13.94 5.11 -3.86
C MET A 29 13.48 3.66 -3.59
N PRO A 30 13.76 2.65 -4.42
CA PRO A 30 13.41 1.26 -4.09
C PRO A 30 14.02 0.78 -2.78
N PHE A 31 15.27 1.18 -2.49
CA PHE A 31 15.94 0.83 -1.23
C PHE A 31 15.31 1.57 -0.03
N LEU A 32 14.93 2.83 -0.20
CA LEU A 32 14.23 3.60 0.84
C LEU A 32 12.84 3.01 1.11
N MET A 33 12.11 2.61 0.07
CA MET A 33 10.82 1.94 0.23
C MET A 33 10.96 0.59 0.93
N ALA A 34 11.95 -0.20 0.54
CA ALA A 34 12.27 -1.45 1.22
C ALA A 34 12.66 -1.19 2.69
N ALA A 35 13.56 -0.23 2.94
CA ALA A 35 13.94 0.14 4.30
C ALA A 35 12.74 0.61 5.14
N MET A 36 11.82 1.38 4.57
CA MET A 36 10.61 1.84 5.25
C MET A 36 9.71 0.68 5.71
N ILE A 37 9.71 -0.43 4.99
CA ILE A 37 8.97 -1.65 5.34
C ILE A 37 9.77 -2.51 6.32
N PHE A 38 11.05 -2.76 6.02
CA PHE A 38 11.87 -3.69 6.78
C PHE A 38 12.45 -3.13 8.08
N VAL A 39 12.73 -1.81 8.15
CA VAL A 39 13.28 -1.21 9.38
C VAL A 39 12.32 -1.28 10.56
N PRO A 40 11.03 -0.94 10.45
CA PRO A 40 10.08 -1.16 11.55
C PRO A 40 9.96 -2.63 11.95
N LEU A 41 9.96 -3.54 10.96
CA LEU A 41 9.93 -4.99 11.22
C LEU A 41 11.18 -5.45 11.97
N LEU A 42 12.37 -5.03 11.54
CA LEU A 42 13.63 -5.31 12.25
C LEU A 42 13.65 -4.69 13.64
N LEU A 43 13.15 -3.46 13.79
CA LEU A 43 13.07 -2.80 15.09
C LEU A 43 12.06 -3.49 16.02
N SER A 44 10.97 -4.05 15.52
CA SER A 44 10.04 -4.83 16.33
C SER A 44 10.71 -6.11 16.84
N VAL A 45 11.48 -6.79 16.01
CA VAL A 45 12.23 -8.00 16.40
C VAL A 45 13.39 -7.67 17.37
N ILE A 46 14.11 -6.57 17.14
CA ILE A 46 15.25 -6.17 17.99
C ILE A 46 14.79 -5.41 19.23
N GLY A 47 13.71 -4.62 19.12
CA GLY A 47 13.18 -3.81 20.23
C GLY A 47 12.44 -4.59 21.30
N ASP A 48 12.05 -5.82 21.01
CA ASP A 48 11.35 -6.72 21.96
C ASP A 48 12.29 -7.55 22.85
N SER A 49 13.59 -7.25 22.83
CA SER A 49 14.60 -7.98 23.62
C SER A 49 14.58 -7.71 25.13
N GLY A 50 13.61 -7.01 25.64
CA GLY A 50 13.42 -6.79 27.07
C GLY A 50 12.03 -7.22 27.54
N ARG A 51 11.90 -8.44 28.11
CA ARG A 51 10.68 -8.84 28.82
C ARG A 51 10.25 -7.73 29.77
N LYS A 52 9.04 -7.22 29.60
CA LYS A 52 8.49 -6.19 30.48
C LYS A 52 7.97 -6.84 31.75
N THR A 53 8.49 -6.44 32.88
CA THR A 53 8.06 -6.97 34.21
C THR A 53 6.70 -6.36 34.57
N VAL A 54 5.73 -7.21 34.83
CA VAL A 54 4.40 -6.86 35.36
C VAL A 54 4.27 -7.43 36.76
N ALA A 55 4.18 -6.56 37.77
CA ALA A 55 3.93 -7.00 39.14
C ALA A 55 2.47 -7.40 39.30
N VAL A 56 2.21 -8.57 39.84
CA VAL A 56 0.86 -9.11 40.08
C VAL A 56 0.55 -9.09 41.56
N ILE A 57 -0.42 -8.30 41.97
CA ILE A 57 -0.95 -8.26 43.35
C ILE A 57 -2.31 -8.92 43.33
N ASP A 58 -2.35 -10.18 43.77
CA ASP A 58 -3.57 -10.96 43.86
C ASP A 58 -3.97 -11.16 45.31
N ASN A 59 -4.90 -10.36 45.80
CA ASN A 59 -5.41 -10.44 47.15
C ASN A 59 -6.21 -11.73 47.44
N THR A 60 -6.60 -12.45 46.38
CA THR A 60 -7.39 -13.68 46.51
C THR A 60 -6.52 -14.94 46.49
N GLY A 61 -5.32 -14.85 45.91
CA GLY A 61 -4.43 -15.98 45.69
C GLY A 61 -4.91 -17.01 44.68
N LEU A 62 -5.91 -16.67 43.86
CA LEU A 62 -6.58 -17.62 42.94
C LEU A 62 -6.15 -17.46 41.48
N TYR A 63 -5.60 -16.30 41.10
CA TYR A 63 -5.41 -15.93 39.69
C TYR A 63 -3.95 -15.69 39.30
N ALA A 64 -3.04 -15.50 40.28
CA ALA A 64 -1.63 -15.21 40.00
C ALA A 64 -0.97 -16.33 39.15
N ASP A 65 -1.26 -17.59 39.46
CA ASP A 65 -0.73 -18.76 38.75
C ASP A 65 -1.27 -18.93 37.33
N ALA A 66 -2.39 -18.30 36.99
CA ALA A 66 -2.97 -18.34 35.65
C ALA A 66 -2.24 -17.42 34.68
N LEU A 67 -1.47 -16.45 35.18
CA LEU A 67 -0.69 -15.50 34.42
C LEU A 67 0.70 -16.07 34.10
N GLN A 68 0.78 -16.86 33.04
CA GLN A 68 2.06 -17.40 32.59
C GLN A 68 2.91 -16.31 31.93
N SER A 69 4.19 -16.26 32.29
CA SER A 69 5.14 -15.38 31.62
C SER A 69 5.40 -15.85 30.18
N ASN A 70 5.45 -14.93 29.24
CA ASN A 70 5.75 -15.18 27.83
C ASN A 70 7.03 -14.44 27.41
N ASP A 71 7.32 -14.37 26.13
CA ASP A 71 8.51 -13.70 25.60
C ASP A 71 8.46 -12.18 25.81
N ASP A 72 7.26 -11.58 25.87
CA ASP A 72 7.04 -10.13 25.99
C ASP A 72 6.86 -9.67 27.43
N TYR A 73 6.25 -10.51 28.30
CA TYR A 73 5.84 -10.15 29.65
C TYR A 73 6.30 -11.15 30.68
N LEU A 74 6.97 -10.64 31.74
CA LEU A 74 7.34 -11.38 32.93
C LEU A 74 6.38 -11.03 34.08
N PHE A 75 5.49 -11.92 34.44
CA PHE A 75 4.57 -11.74 35.55
C PHE A 75 5.23 -12.15 36.86
N VAL A 76 5.38 -11.20 37.81
CA VAL A 76 6.02 -11.42 39.10
C VAL A 76 5.00 -11.22 40.20
N PRO A 77 4.62 -12.27 40.94
CA PRO A 77 3.76 -12.14 42.11
C PRO A 77 4.38 -11.22 43.17
N THR A 78 3.58 -10.31 43.70
CA THR A 78 4.02 -9.29 44.68
C THR A 78 2.92 -9.11 45.73
N ASP A 79 3.29 -9.11 46.98
CA ASP A 79 2.31 -9.13 48.10
C ASP A 79 1.59 -7.79 48.28
N LYS A 80 2.26 -6.65 48.04
CA LYS A 80 1.69 -5.33 48.34
C LYS A 80 2.17 -4.26 47.37
N MET A 81 1.30 -3.27 47.13
CA MET A 81 1.63 -2.07 46.43
C MET A 81 2.60 -1.22 47.26
N THR A 82 3.86 -1.15 46.86
CA THR A 82 4.87 -0.30 47.49
C THR A 82 5.06 1.01 46.71
N PRO A 83 5.46 2.11 47.39
CA PRO A 83 5.79 3.35 46.67
C PRO A 83 6.90 3.16 45.64
N ALA A 84 7.78 2.19 45.81
CA ALA A 84 8.84 1.82 44.87
C ALA A 84 8.27 1.38 43.49
N LEU A 85 7.17 0.63 43.46
CA LEU A 85 6.50 0.19 42.22
C LEU A 85 5.93 1.37 41.41
N ARG A 86 5.79 2.54 42.05
CA ARG A 86 5.36 3.79 41.39
C ARG A 86 6.51 4.72 41.03
N SER A 87 7.77 4.39 41.41
CA SER A 87 8.93 5.26 41.16
C SER A 87 9.58 4.97 39.81
N ASP A 88 10.21 5.99 39.19
CA ASP A 88 10.88 5.86 37.88
C ASP A 88 12.12 4.96 37.89
N SER A 89 12.51 4.49 39.06
CA SER A 89 13.70 3.69 39.23
C SER A 89 13.46 2.17 39.20
N THR A 90 12.23 1.71 38.91
CA THR A 90 11.92 0.28 38.84
C THR A 90 11.68 -0.21 37.41
N ASP A 91 12.21 -1.40 37.07
CA ASP A 91 11.98 -2.08 35.80
C ASP A 91 10.55 -2.63 35.64
N VAL A 92 9.61 -2.23 36.52
CA VAL A 92 8.22 -2.67 36.46
C VAL A 92 7.42 -1.77 35.52
N ALA A 93 6.97 -2.34 34.42
CA ALA A 93 6.19 -1.62 33.40
C ALA A 93 4.72 -1.38 33.80
N ALA A 94 4.14 -2.33 34.56
CA ALA A 94 2.76 -2.24 35.03
C ALA A 94 2.54 -3.07 36.31
N VAL A 95 1.48 -2.72 37.04
CA VAL A 95 1.03 -3.49 38.23
C VAL A 95 -0.42 -3.95 37.93
N LEU A 96 -0.61 -5.25 37.87
CA LEU A 96 -1.95 -5.85 37.86
C LEU A 96 -2.42 -6.06 39.30
N MET A 97 -3.52 -5.47 39.67
CA MET A 97 -4.13 -5.63 41.00
C MET A 97 -5.47 -6.34 40.88
N ILE A 98 -5.61 -7.45 41.59
CA ILE A 98 -6.84 -8.22 41.69
C ILE A 98 -7.32 -8.11 43.15
N THR A 99 -8.45 -7.46 43.35
CA THR A 99 -8.92 -7.08 44.72
C THR A 99 -9.93 -8.04 45.30
N ASP A 100 -10.66 -8.78 44.45
CA ASP A 100 -11.75 -9.66 44.85
C ASP A 100 -11.85 -10.87 43.89
N ASN A 101 -12.68 -11.86 44.27
CA ASN A 101 -12.95 -13.02 43.42
C ASN A 101 -13.65 -12.61 42.12
N LEU A 102 -12.99 -12.83 40.97
CA LEU A 102 -13.48 -12.45 39.64
C LEU A 102 -14.70 -13.26 39.19
N VAL A 103 -15.01 -14.40 39.83
CA VAL A 103 -16.25 -15.14 39.56
C VAL A 103 -17.48 -14.36 40.02
N ASP A 104 -17.36 -13.73 41.20
CA ASP A 104 -18.44 -13.00 41.84
C ASP A 104 -18.41 -11.51 41.49
N ASN A 105 -17.21 -10.95 41.21
CA ASN A 105 -16.99 -9.57 40.80
C ASN A 105 -16.01 -9.47 39.58
N PRO A 106 -16.49 -9.56 38.35
CA PRO A 106 -15.66 -9.56 37.14
C PRO A 106 -14.85 -8.27 36.92
N THR A 107 -15.18 -7.18 37.59
CA THR A 107 -14.51 -5.88 37.46
C THR A 107 -13.45 -5.61 38.54
N ALA A 108 -13.17 -6.58 39.38
CA ALA A 108 -12.25 -6.44 40.49
C ALA A 108 -10.75 -6.57 40.12
N ALA A 109 -10.42 -6.58 38.85
CA ALA A 109 -9.06 -6.54 38.33
C ALA A 109 -8.78 -5.23 37.62
N ALA A 110 -7.61 -4.61 37.86
CA ALA A 110 -7.19 -3.39 37.20
C ALA A 110 -5.67 -3.38 36.95
N ILE A 111 -5.27 -2.88 35.81
CA ILE A 111 -3.87 -2.66 35.43
C ILE A 111 -3.51 -1.21 35.70
N TYR A 112 -2.50 -0.98 36.53
CA TYR A 112 -1.93 0.32 36.82
C TYR A 112 -0.60 0.45 36.10
N SER A 113 -0.44 1.46 35.26
CA SER A 113 0.81 1.78 34.58
C SER A 113 1.02 3.29 34.60
N ARG A 114 2.24 3.75 34.35
CA ARG A 114 2.54 5.17 34.18
C ARG A 114 2.29 5.61 32.75
N ASP A 115 2.72 4.76 31.83
CA ASP A 115 2.48 4.95 30.40
C ASP A 115 1.14 4.30 30.03
N GLU A 116 0.64 4.63 28.83
CA GLU A 116 -0.55 3.95 28.31
C GLU A 116 -0.30 2.43 28.21
N VAL A 117 -1.24 1.66 28.75
CA VAL A 117 -1.17 0.20 28.69
C VAL A 117 -1.31 -0.25 27.24
N LYS A 118 -0.31 -0.98 26.75
CA LYS A 118 -0.39 -1.54 25.41
C LYS A 118 -1.58 -2.50 25.30
N ARG A 119 -2.25 -2.48 24.15
CA ARG A 119 -3.45 -3.29 23.91
C ARG A 119 -3.16 -4.79 24.01
N ASP A 120 -2.03 -5.24 23.49
CA ASP A 120 -1.56 -6.63 23.56
C ASP A 120 -1.43 -7.13 25.00
N MET A 121 -0.89 -6.31 25.93
CA MET A 121 -0.82 -6.63 27.36
C MET A 121 -2.22 -6.77 27.96
N SER A 122 -3.10 -5.82 27.69
CA SER A 122 -4.47 -5.84 28.18
C SER A 122 -5.24 -7.05 27.67
N ASP A 123 -5.10 -7.37 26.39
CA ASP A 123 -5.77 -8.51 25.76
C ASP A 123 -5.23 -9.84 26.31
N TYR A 124 -3.90 -9.95 26.53
CA TYR A 124 -3.29 -11.13 27.14
C TYR A 124 -3.81 -11.36 28.57
N VAL A 125 -3.78 -10.33 29.42
CA VAL A 125 -4.25 -10.41 30.81
C VAL A 125 -5.75 -10.75 30.84
N ASN A 126 -6.56 -10.08 30.02
CA ASN A 126 -8.00 -10.36 29.95
C ASN A 126 -8.29 -11.81 29.53
N ASN A 127 -7.56 -12.32 28.53
CA ASN A 127 -7.73 -13.71 28.08
C ASN A 127 -7.31 -14.71 29.16
N ALA A 128 -6.18 -14.48 29.83
CA ALA A 128 -5.69 -15.36 30.88
C ALA A 128 -6.65 -15.38 32.08
N LEU A 129 -7.10 -14.21 32.55
CA LEU A 129 -8.05 -14.12 33.66
C LEU A 129 -9.42 -14.70 33.29
N THR A 130 -9.88 -14.48 32.06
CA THR A 130 -11.16 -15.06 31.57
C THR A 130 -11.10 -16.58 31.60
N LYS A 131 -10.00 -17.19 31.10
CA LYS A 131 -9.83 -18.65 31.17
C LYS A 131 -9.79 -19.15 32.58
N ALA A 132 -9.10 -18.44 33.51
CA ALA A 132 -9.05 -18.80 34.93
C ALA A 132 -10.43 -18.75 35.59
N VAL A 133 -11.21 -17.69 35.32
CA VAL A 133 -12.57 -17.56 35.83
C VAL A 133 -13.50 -18.65 35.25
N GLN A 134 -13.37 -18.97 33.96
CA GLN A 134 -14.11 -20.07 33.35
C GLN A 134 -13.81 -21.40 34.04
N LYS A 135 -12.52 -21.72 34.25
CA LYS A 135 -12.11 -22.92 34.93
C LYS A 135 -12.67 -22.99 36.34
N GLN A 136 -12.59 -21.91 37.11
CA GLN A 136 -13.12 -21.84 38.47
C GLN A 136 -14.65 -21.99 38.49
N LYS A 137 -15.39 -21.44 37.51
CA LYS A 137 -16.84 -21.65 37.38
C LYS A 137 -17.15 -23.12 37.09
N PHE A 138 -16.38 -23.78 36.23
CA PHE A 138 -16.58 -25.18 35.88
C PHE A 138 -16.33 -26.09 37.11
N GLU A 139 -15.30 -25.83 37.89
CA GLU A 139 -15.05 -26.54 39.17
C GLU A 139 -16.19 -26.38 40.16
N ARG A 140 -16.82 -25.20 40.20
CA ARG A 140 -17.99 -24.92 41.08
C ARG A 140 -19.23 -25.71 40.68
N TYR A 141 -19.41 -26.06 39.40
CA TYR A 141 -20.54 -26.89 38.91
C TYR A 141 -20.33 -28.40 39.22
N ASN A 142 -19.15 -28.81 39.62
CA ASN A 142 -18.79 -30.17 40.04
C ASN A 142 -19.21 -31.26 39.01
N ILE A 143 -19.08 -30.97 37.73
CA ILE A 143 -19.35 -31.90 36.62
C ILE A 143 -18.06 -32.68 36.31
N PRO A 144 -18.04 -34.02 36.50
CA PRO A 144 -16.86 -34.82 36.18
C PRO A 144 -16.45 -34.65 34.72
N ALA A 145 -15.16 -34.51 34.45
CA ALA A 145 -14.59 -34.35 33.10
C ALA A 145 -15.03 -33.09 32.31
N LEU A 146 -15.67 -32.08 32.96
CA LEU A 146 -16.11 -30.87 32.26
C LEU A 146 -14.94 -30.09 31.65
N ASN A 147 -13.77 -30.08 32.28
CA ASN A 147 -12.57 -29.43 31.75
C ASN A 147 -12.10 -30.11 30.44
N GLU A 148 -12.09 -31.45 30.42
CA GLU A 148 -11.75 -32.22 29.21
C GLU A 148 -12.76 -32.00 28.08
N ILE A 149 -14.05 -31.96 28.43
CA ILE A 149 -15.13 -31.70 27.47
C ILE A 149 -15.01 -30.27 26.90
N VAL A 150 -14.67 -29.27 27.71
CA VAL A 150 -14.56 -27.87 27.26
C VAL A 150 -13.31 -27.69 26.43
N GLU A 151 -12.19 -28.34 26.73
CA GLU A 151 -10.98 -28.33 25.94
C GLU A 151 -11.22 -29.01 24.57
N ASP A 152 -11.95 -30.11 24.56
CA ASP A 152 -12.33 -30.82 23.33
C ASP A 152 -13.32 -29.99 22.49
N VAL A 153 -14.28 -29.32 23.12
CA VAL A 153 -15.28 -28.45 22.45
C VAL A 153 -14.66 -27.12 21.96
N GLN A 154 -13.63 -26.61 22.60
CA GLN A 154 -12.92 -25.39 22.22
C GLN A 154 -11.74 -25.65 21.27
N THR A 155 -11.68 -26.82 20.64
CA THR A 155 -10.66 -27.10 19.62
C THR A 155 -10.71 -26.02 18.54
N PRO A 156 -9.67 -25.22 18.33
CA PRO A 156 -9.67 -24.24 17.26
C PRO A 156 -9.70 -24.96 15.91
N VAL A 157 -10.73 -24.71 15.15
CA VAL A 157 -10.84 -25.24 13.78
C VAL A 157 -10.13 -24.27 12.84
N GLU A 158 -8.97 -24.65 12.35
CA GLU A 158 -8.31 -23.96 11.25
C GLU A 158 -8.89 -24.49 9.94
N VAL A 159 -9.67 -23.65 9.26
CA VAL A 159 -10.22 -23.99 7.95
C VAL A 159 -9.19 -23.66 6.89
N ALA A 160 -8.56 -24.68 6.31
CA ALA A 160 -7.70 -24.49 5.16
C ALA A 160 -8.51 -23.98 3.97
N THR A 161 -8.10 -22.85 3.40
CA THR A 161 -8.72 -22.30 2.19
C THR A 161 -8.01 -22.84 0.97
N VAL A 162 -8.72 -23.62 0.15
CA VAL A 162 -8.18 -24.27 -1.05
C VAL A 162 -8.86 -23.68 -2.28
N ARG A 163 -8.05 -23.27 -3.27
CA ARG A 163 -8.52 -22.81 -4.56
C ARG A 163 -8.45 -23.97 -5.57
N TRP A 164 -9.54 -24.23 -6.25
CA TRP A 164 -9.55 -25.15 -7.38
C TRP A 164 -9.02 -24.47 -8.64
N THR A 165 -8.02 -25.05 -9.24
CA THR A 165 -7.43 -24.60 -10.51
C THR A 165 -7.50 -25.75 -11.52
N ASP A 166 -7.36 -25.44 -12.81
CA ASP A 166 -7.34 -26.46 -13.88
C ASP A 166 -6.19 -27.48 -13.71
N GLU A 167 -5.17 -27.13 -12.93
CA GLU A 167 -4.01 -27.97 -12.62
C GLU A 167 -4.15 -28.75 -11.30
N GLY A 168 -5.25 -28.53 -10.53
CA GLY A 168 -5.50 -29.18 -9.24
C GLY A 168 -5.82 -28.21 -8.11
N GLU A 169 -5.75 -28.70 -6.88
CA GLU A 169 -6.02 -27.94 -5.66
C GLU A 169 -4.76 -27.20 -5.21
N ARG A 170 -4.88 -25.90 -4.91
CA ARG A 170 -3.81 -25.07 -4.35
C ARG A 170 -4.32 -24.29 -3.13
N GLU A 171 -3.45 -24.07 -2.17
CA GLU A 171 -3.76 -23.22 -1.02
C GLU A 171 -4.07 -21.77 -1.48
N SER A 172 -5.07 -21.16 -0.87
CA SER A 172 -5.47 -19.81 -1.23
C SER A 172 -4.50 -18.78 -0.65
N MET A 173 -3.82 -18.05 -1.52
CA MET A 173 -2.85 -17.00 -1.14
C MET A 173 -3.47 -15.61 -1.15
N THR A 174 -4.71 -15.47 -0.67
CA THR A 174 -5.50 -14.24 -0.72
C THR A 174 -4.79 -13.04 -0.08
N GLU A 175 -4.15 -13.23 1.08
CA GLU A 175 -3.42 -12.16 1.77
C GLU A 175 -2.26 -11.62 0.94
N ILE A 176 -1.55 -12.51 0.29
CA ILE A 176 -0.39 -12.18 -0.54
C ILE A 176 -0.82 -11.48 -1.82
N PHE A 177 -1.87 -11.97 -2.48
CA PHE A 177 -2.43 -11.31 -3.65
C PHE A 177 -2.93 -9.91 -3.32
N SER A 178 -3.54 -9.75 -2.15
CA SER A 178 -3.93 -8.42 -1.63
C SER A 178 -2.72 -7.52 -1.44
N ALA A 179 -1.66 -8.02 -0.80
CA ALA A 179 -0.44 -7.26 -0.56
C ALA A 179 0.24 -6.83 -1.86
N VAL A 180 0.37 -7.74 -2.83
CA VAL A 180 0.92 -7.43 -4.16
C VAL A 180 0.07 -6.37 -4.87
N GLY A 181 -1.25 -6.54 -4.89
CA GLY A 181 -2.18 -5.57 -5.48
C GLY A 181 -2.08 -4.19 -4.83
N MET A 182 -1.96 -4.13 -3.50
CA MET A 182 -1.77 -2.87 -2.76
C MET A 182 -0.46 -2.18 -3.12
N VAL A 183 0.65 -2.92 -3.23
CA VAL A 183 1.95 -2.38 -3.65
C VAL A 183 1.87 -1.82 -5.06
N LEU A 184 1.31 -2.56 -6.01
CA LEU A 184 1.17 -2.13 -7.40
C LEU A 184 0.29 -0.88 -7.52
N THR A 185 -0.84 -0.84 -6.81
CA THR A 185 -1.74 0.33 -6.75
C THR A 185 -1.04 1.55 -6.18
N THR A 186 -0.28 1.36 -5.09
CA THR A 186 0.50 2.43 -4.47
C THR A 186 1.55 2.99 -5.42
N LEU A 187 2.24 2.12 -6.17
CA LEU A 187 3.20 2.53 -7.18
C LEU A 187 2.55 3.34 -8.29
N ILE A 188 1.42 2.89 -8.85
CA ILE A 188 0.70 3.63 -9.89
C ILE A 188 0.23 4.99 -9.35
N TYR A 189 -0.32 5.04 -8.13
CA TYR A 189 -0.72 6.28 -7.49
C TYR A 189 0.44 7.29 -7.44
N PHE A 190 1.59 6.88 -6.90
CA PHE A 190 2.75 7.75 -6.81
C PHE A 190 3.29 8.17 -8.17
N PHE A 191 3.38 7.27 -9.13
CA PHE A 191 3.86 7.59 -10.46
C PHE A 191 2.93 8.56 -11.18
N VAL A 192 1.63 8.29 -11.20
CA VAL A 192 0.65 9.15 -11.88
C VAL A 192 0.62 10.54 -11.26
N MET A 193 0.60 10.62 -9.92
CA MET A 193 0.60 11.91 -9.21
C MET A 193 1.90 12.67 -9.43
N SER A 194 3.05 12.05 -9.29
CA SER A 194 4.36 12.69 -9.42
C SER A 194 4.61 13.19 -10.83
N TYR A 195 4.39 12.34 -11.84
CA TYR A 195 4.62 12.73 -13.23
C TYR A 195 3.54 13.66 -13.77
N GLY A 196 2.29 13.51 -13.31
CA GLY A 196 1.21 14.45 -13.60
C GLY A 196 1.50 15.85 -13.05
N ALA A 197 1.93 15.94 -11.80
CA ALA A 197 2.35 17.19 -11.17
C ALA A 197 3.55 17.82 -11.90
N MET A 198 4.51 17.00 -12.33
CA MET A 198 5.67 17.45 -13.10
C MET A 198 5.27 18.06 -14.47
N VAL A 199 4.24 17.51 -15.13
CA VAL A 199 3.68 18.12 -16.36
C VAL A 199 3.09 19.48 -16.05
N MET A 200 2.23 19.57 -15.05
CA MET A 200 1.62 20.83 -14.63
C MET A 200 2.67 21.90 -14.30
N GLN A 201 3.64 21.55 -13.46
CA GLN A 201 4.72 22.45 -13.07
C GLN A 201 5.53 22.92 -14.29
N SER A 202 5.90 22.01 -15.20
CA SER A 202 6.62 22.35 -16.41
C SER A 202 5.86 23.37 -17.31
N VAL A 203 4.54 23.22 -17.39
CA VAL A 203 3.69 24.15 -18.15
C VAL A 203 3.63 25.51 -17.46
N THR A 204 3.41 25.53 -16.15
CA THR A 204 3.33 26.77 -15.36
C THR A 204 4.65 27.53 -15.38
N GLU A 205 5.80 26.87 -15.22
CA GLU A 205 7.13 27.49 -15.26
C GLU A 205 7.40 28.16 -16.60
N GLU A 206 7.11 27.51 -17.73
CA GLU A 206 7.33 28.10 -19.05
C GLU A 206 6.40 29.30 -19.30
N LYS A 207 5.16 29.26 -18.81
CA LYS A 207 4.22 30.39 -18.90
C LYS A 207 4.72 31.56 -18.05
N THR A 208 5.08 31.34 -16.79
CA THR A 208 5.53 32.40 -15.87
C THR A 208 6.82 33.07 -16.37
N ASN A 209 7.73 32.28 -16.94
CA ASN A 209 8.98 32.80 -17.49
C ASN A 209 8.83 33.37 -18.91
N ARG A 210 7.61 33.45 -19.46
CA ARG A 210 7.30 33.93 -20.82
C ARG A 210 8.02 33.19 -21.95
N ILE A 211 8.61 32.04 -21.67
CA ILE A 211 9.30 31.19 -22.67
C ILE A 211 8.31 30.72 -23.73
N VAL A 212 7.04 30.57 -23.34
CA VAL A 212 5.94 30.15 -24.23
C VAL A 212 5.77 31.09 -25.42
N GLU A 213 5.94 32.41 -25.25
CA GLU A 213 5.78 33.40 -26.35
C GLU A 213 6.76 33.12 -27.50
N LEU A 214 7.99 32.74 -27.20
CA LEU A 214 8.99 32.34 -28.17
C LEU A 214 8.70 30.98 -28.82
N MET A 215 8.14 30.04 -28.01
CA MET A 215 7.88 28.68 -28.49
C MET A 215 6.65 28.60 -29.40
N VAL A 216 5.59 29.35 -29.08
CA VAL A 216 4.33 29.36 -29.84
C VAL A 216 4.51 29.96 -31.23
N SER A 217 5.50 30.83 -31.42
CA SER A 217 5.85 31.33 -32.77
C SER A 217 6.32 30.22 -33.74
N SER A 218 6.89 29.12 -33.16
CA SER A 218 7.49 28.02 -33.95
C SER A 218 6.69 26.72 -33.88
N VAL A 219 5.91 26.47 -32.79
CA VAL A 219 5.21 25.21 -32.53
C VAL A 219 3.77 25.51 -32.10
N LYS A 220 2.80 24.73 -32.61
CA LYS A 220 1.39 24.88 -32.18
C LYS A 220 1.25 24.53 -30.69
N PRO A 221 0.41 25.25 -29.88
CA PRO A 221 0.21 24.97 -28.46
C PRO A 221 -0.15 23.52 -28.14
N SER A 222 -1.01 22.90 -28.96
CA SER A 222 -1.38 21.48 -28.77
C SER A 222 -0.22 20.52 -29.00
N GLN A 223 0.69 20.84 -29.93
CA GLN A 223 1.92 20.04 -30.15
C GLN A 223 2.91 20.21 -28.98
N LEU A 224 2.97 21.41 -28.40
CA LEU A 224 3.79 21.69 -27.24
C LEU A 224 3.30 20.88 -26.02
N MET A 225 1.99 20.92 -25.75
CA MET A 225 1.36 20.13 -24.69
C MET A 225 1.62 18.62 -24.88
N ALA A 226 1.32 18.10 -26.08
CA ALA A 226 1.53 16.69 -26.38
C ALA A 226 3.01 16.27 -26.22
N GLY A 227 3.94 17.10 -26.70
CA GLY A 227 5.37 16.84 -26.55
C GLY A 227 5.82 16.78 -25.09
N LYS A 228 5.28 17.66 -24.23
CA LYS A 228 5.56 17.65 -22.79
C LYS A 228 5.01 16.38 -22.12
N ILE A 229 3.75 16.04 -22.37
CA ILE A 229 3.12 14.83 -21.82
C ILE A 229 3.93 13.59 -22.24
N ILE A 230 4.25 13.45 -23.52
CA ILE A 230 5.04 12.30 -24.00
C ILE A 230 6.44 12.30 -23.40
N GLY A 231 7.13 13.44 -23.39
CA GLY A 231 8.50 13.53 -22.86
C GLY A 231 8.59 13.16 -21.38
N ILE A 232 7.69 13.68 -20.56
CA ILE A 232 7.66 13.39 -19.11
C ILE A 232 7.16 11.96 -18.86
N GLY A 233 6.21 11.46 -19.67
CA GLY A 233 5.76 10.06 -19.58
C GLY A 233 6.88 9.06 -19.88
N LEU A 234 7.74 9.36 -20.86
CA LEU A 234 8.93 8.55 -21.13
C LEU A 234 9.92 8.52 -19.96
N VAL A 235 10.03 9.61 -19.19
CA VAL A 235 10.83 9.60 -17.94
C VAL A 235 10.26 8.60 -16.95
N GLY A 236 8.92 8.60 -16.76
CA GLY A 236 8.24 7.63 -15.90
C GLY A 236 8.44 6.19 -16.36
N ILE A 237 8.28 5.91 -17.64
CA ILE A 237 8.54 4.57 -18.21
C ILE A 237 9.99 4.15 -17.99
N THR A 238 10.95 5.07 -18.19
CA THR A 238 12.37 4.77 -17.94
C THR A 238 12.60 4.39 -16.47
N GLN A 239 12.00 5.11 -15.54
CA GLN A 239 12.09 4.79 -14.10
C GLN A 239 11.47 3.43 -13.78
N MET A 240 10.29 3.13 -14.33
CA MET A 240 9.65 1.82 -14.16
C MET A 240 10.52 0.68 -14.70
N LEU A 241 11.13 0.85 -15.86
CA LEU A 241 12.05 -0.15 -16.44
C LEU A 241 13.27 -0.38 -15.53
N ILE A 242 13.87 0.70 -15.01
CA ILE A 242 14.98 0.58 -14.06
C ILE A 242 14.55 -0.17 -12.80
N TRP A 243 13.37 0.15 -12.25
CA TRP A 243 12.85 -0.52 -11.06
C TRP A 243 12.51 -1.99 -11.32
N GLY A 244 11.94 -2.31 -12.49
CA GLY A 244 11.70 -3.69 -12.92
C GLY A 244 13.00 -4.51 -13.02
N ILE A 245 14.05 -3.93 -13.64
CA ILE A 245 15.36 -4.58 -13.74
C ILE A 245 15.99 -4.78 -12.34
N LEU A 246 15.91 -3.79 -11.47
CA LEU A 246 16.42 -3.90 -10.10
C LEU A 246 15.66 -4.98 -9.31
N LEU A 247 14.34 -5.05 -9.45
CA LEU A 247 13.51 -6.07 -8.80
C LEU A 247 13.90 -7.47 -9.27
N VAL A 248 13.99 -7.68 -10.59
CA VAL A 248 14.43 -8.97 -11.16
C VAL A 248 15.83 -9.32 -10.68
N ALA A 249 16.77 -8.36 -10.60
CA ALA A 249 18.11 -8.60 -10.11
C ALA A 249 18.11 -9.00 -8.62
N ILE A 250 17.35 -8.32 -7.79
CA ILE A 250 17.22 -8.64 -6.35
C ILE A 250 16.65 -10.04 -6.16
N ILE A 251 15.57 -10.35 -6.86
CA ILE A 251 14.92 -11.66 -6.83
C ILE A 251 15.91 -12.76 -7.28
N SER A 252 16.64 -12.52 -8.38
CA SER A 252 17.63 -13.49 -8.90
C SER A 252 18.76 -13.74 -7.90
N ILE A 253 19.25 -12.67 -7.25
CA ILE A 253 20.29 -12.80 -6.22
C ILE A 253 19.76 -13.59 -5.01
N ALA A 254 18.54 -13.30 -4.56
CA ALA A 254 17.90 -14.03 -3.48
C ALA A 254 17.74 -15.52 -3.83
N GLY A 255 17.34 -15.85 -5.07
CA GLY A 255 17.26 -17.23 -5.57
C GLY A 255 18.60 -17.96 -5.55
N VAL A 256 19.68 -17.31 -6.01
CA VAL A 256 21.02 -17.88 -5.98
C VAL A 256 21.49 -18.16 -4.54
N VAL A 257 21.22 -17.23 -3.63
CA VAL A 257 21.59 -17.38 -2.20
C VAL A 257 20.81 -18.51 -1.54
N SER A 258 19.53 -18.67 -1.90
CA SER A 258 18.66 -19.75 -1.39
C SER A 258 18.86 -21.09 -2.10
N GLY A 259 19.72 -21.16 -3.14
CA GLY A 259 19.97 -22.39 -3.92
C GLY A 259 18.81 -22.80 -4.84
N VAL A 260 17.87 -21.88 -5.13
CA VAL A 260 16.66 -22.16 -5.91
C VAL A 260 16.66 -21.34 -7.21
N ALA A 261 16.47 -22.00 -8.34
CA ALA A 261 16.36 -21.32 -9.64
C ALA A 261 14.93 -20.80 -9.83
N MET A 262 14.71 -19.53 -9.52
CA MET A 262 13.40 -18.87 -9.45
C MET A 262 12.58 -18.86 -10.73
N PHE A 263 13.22 -18.93 -11.87
CA PHE A 263 12.55 -18.85 -13.17
C PHE A 263 12.42 -20.20 -13.87
N ASP A 264 12.65 -21.32 -13.16
CA ASP A 264 12.44 -22.66 -13.68
C ASP A 264 11.03 -23.16 -13.30
N PRO A 265 10.10 -23.29 -14.27
CA PRO A 265 8.74 -23.76 -14.00
C PRO A 265 8.68 -25.17 -13.37
N SER A 266 9.72 -25.99 -13.59
CA SER A 266 9.79 -27.33 -13.02
C SER A 266 10.05 -27.34 -11.51
N GLN A 267 10.60 -26.26 -10.98
CA GLN A 267 10.89 -26.10 -9.55
C GLN A 267 9.75 -25.40 -8.77
N ALA A 268 8.79 -24.79 -9.46
CA ALA A 268 7.67 -24.09 -8.81
C ALA A 268 6.88 -25.01 -7.86
N ALA A 269 6.67 -26.28 -8.24
CA ALA A 269 5.99 -27.26 -7.40
C ALA A 269 6.84 -27.68 -6.18
N ALA A 270 8.16 -27.79 -6.35
CA ALA A 270 9.08 -28.13 -5.27
C ALA A 270 9.21 -26.96 -4.26
N ILE A 271 9.19 -25.73 -4.75
CA ILE A 271 9.22 -24.51 -3.94
C ILE A 271 7.94 -24.41 -3.10
N SER A 272 6.77 -24.63 -3.69
CA SER A 272 5.49 -24.59 -2.97
C SER A 272 5.39 -25.71 -1.92
N ALA A 273 5.91 -26.90 -2.18
CA ALA A 273 5.96 -27.96 -1.20
C ALA A 273 6.94 -27.67 -0.04
N ALA A 274 8.08 -27.05 -0.35
CA ALA A 274 9.08 -26.69 0.66
C ALA A 274 8.61 -25.52 1.56
N SER A 275 7.80 -24.57 1.02
CA SER A 275 7.25 -23.45 1.78
C SER A 275 6.18 -23.84 2.80
N GLN A 276 5.59 -25.03 2.67
CA GLN A 276 4.59 -25.58 3.60
C GLN A 276 5.21 -26.32 4.79
N MET A 277 6.54 -26.43 4.87
CA MET A 277 7.19 -27.02 6.05
C MET A 277 7.16 -26.03 7.23
N PRO A 278 6.96 -26.49 8.49
CA PRO A 278 6.88 -25.61 9.66
C PRO A 278 8.10 -24.70 9.89
N ASP A 279 9.27 -25.10 9.37
CA ASP A 279 10.54 -24.38 9.45
C ASP A 279 10.94 -23.74 8.12
N ALA A 280 9.98 -23.50 7.21
CA ALA A 280 10.28 -22.92 5.91
C ALA A 280 10.84 -21.51 6.05
N ASP A 281 12.04 -21.28 5.51
CA ASP A 281 12.73 -20.01 5.52
C ASP A 281 11.88 -18.95 4.78
N LEU A 282 11.84 -17.72 5.30
CA LEU A 282 11.09 -16.58 4.71
C LEU A 282 11.36 -16.44 3.20
N SER A 283 12.58 -16.75 2.77
CA SER A 283 12.98 -16.74 1.37
C SER A 283 12.17 -17.74 0.52
N MET A 284 11.90 -18.94 1.04
CA MET A 284 11.10 -19.97 0.33
C MET A 284 9.62 -19.58 0.24
N GLN A 285 9.08 -18.95 1.27
CA GLN A 285 7.71 -18.44 1.26
C GLN A 285 7.54 -17.34 0.20
N ILE A 286 8.46 -16.36 0.16
CA ILE A 286 8.45 -15.31 -0.87
C ILE A 286 8.57 -15.91 -2.27
N LEU A 287 9.38 -16.95 -2.41
CA LEU A 287 9.61 -17.64 -3.68
C LEU A 287 8.34 -18.32 -4.21
N SER A 288 7.64 -19.04 -3.34
CA SER A 288 6.40 -19.74 -3.69
C SER A 288 5.32 -18.75 -4.17
N VAL A 289 5.27 -17.60 -3.52
CA VAL A 289 4.37 -16.50 -3.88
C VAL A 289 4.67 -15.95 -5.27
N VAL A 290 5.93 -15.59 -5.51
CA VAL A 290 6.35 -15.02 -6.80
C VAL A 290 6.07 -16.00 -7.94
N SER A 291 6.27 -17.30 -7.72
CA SER A 291 6.00 -18.33 -8.72
C SER A 291 4.51 -18.58 -9.00
N SER A 292 3.63 -18.25 -8.05
CA SER A 292 2.17 -18.44 -8.19
C SER A 292 1.47 -17.28 -8.91
N LEU A 293 2.12 -16.12 -9.06
CA LEU A 293 1.55 -14.93 -9.68
C LEU A 293 1.69 -14.96 -11.20
N PRO A 294 0.68 -14.48 -11.96
CA PRO A 294 0.78 -14.28 -13.41
C PRO A 294 1.63 -13.06 -13.74
N LEU A 295 2.94 -13.12 -13.48
CA LEU A 295 3.85 -11.97 -13.54
C LEU A 295 3.86 -11.25 -14.89
N ALA A 296 3.75 -12.02 -16.00
CA ALA A 296 3.74 -11.41 -17.34
C ALA A 296 2.49 -10.57 -17.58
N GLU A 297 1.32 -11.08 -17.17
CA GLU A 297 0.04 -10.36 -17.26
C GLU A 297 0.06 -9.11 -16.37
N ILE A 298 0.46 -9.25 -15.12
CA ILE A 298 0.62 -8.13 -14.16
C ILE A 298 1.55 -7.06 -14.74
N ALA A 299 2.70 -7.43 -15.29
CA ALA A 299 3.67 -6.49 -15.83
C ALA A 299 3.11 -5.72 -17.06
N VAL A 300 2.45 -6.43 -17.99
CA VAL A 300 1.84 -5.81 -19.16
C VAL A 300 0.72 -4.85 -18.76
N LEU A 301 -0.19 -5.29 -17.90
CA LEU A 301 -1.30 -4.50 -17.43
C LEU A 301 -0.84 -3.31 -16.57
N PHE A 302 0.16 -3.49 -15.73
CA PHE A 302 0.76 -2.40 -14.96
C PHE A 302 1.27 -1.28 -15.87
N VAL A 303 1.99 -1.62 -16.95
CA VAL A 303 2.46 -0.62 -17.94
C VAL A 303 1.28 0.06 -18.66
N LEU A 304 0.27 -0.72 -19.06
CA LEU A 304 -0.93 -0.17 -19.75
C LEU A 304 -1.71 0.76 -18.82
N TYR A 305 -2.00 0.37 -17.59
CA TYR A 305 -2.71 1.20 -16.62
C TYR A 305 -1.91 2.43 -16.19
N PHE A 306 -0.59 2.30 -16.07
CA PHE A 306 0.28 3.46 -15.86
C PHE A 306 0.19 4.44 -17.03
N ILE A 307 0.38 3.98 -18.27
CA ILE A 307 0.36 4.87 -19.46
C ILE A 307 -1.02 5.52 -19.61
N GLY A 308 -2.11 4.76 -19.52
CA GLY A 308 -3.46 5.26 -19.61
C GLY A 308 -3.83 6.23 -18.51
N GLY A 309 -3.55 5.88 -17.26
CA GLY A 309 -3.76 6.73 -16.09
C GLY A 309 -2.92 8.00 -16.14
N TYR A 310 -1.64 7.86 -16.46
CA TYR A 310 -0.76 9.02 -16.65
C TYR A 310 -1.27 9.96 -17.73
N LEU A 311 -1.61 9.45 -18.93
CA LEU A 311 -2.13 10.26 -20.03
C LEU A 311 -3.41 11.00 -19.63
N LEU A 312 -4.32 10.33 -18.94
CA LEU A 312 -5.56 10.90 -18.45
C LEU A 312 -5.29 12.08 -17.49
N TYR A 313 -4.57 11.84 -16.42
CA TYR A 313 -4.34 12.83 -15.37
C TYR A 313 -3.37 13.93 -15.81
N ALA A 314 -2.28 13.58 -16.52
CA ALA A 314 -1.33 14.55 -17.05
C ALA A 314 -1.97 15.50 -18.07
N SER A 315 -2.93 15.03 -18.87
CA SER A 315 -3.67 15.89 -19.80
C SER A 315 -4.49 16.94 -19.07
N VAL A 316 -5.23 16.56 -18.03
CA VAL A 316 -6.02 17.49 -17.21
C VAL A 316 -5.10 18.48 -16.49
N LEU A 317 -4.02 17.98 -15.89
CA LEU A 317 -3.05 18.80 -15.17
C LEU A 317 -2.29 19.76 -16.10
N ALA A 318 -2.01 19.38 -17.35
CA ALA A 318 -1.46 20.28 -18.36
C ALA A 318 -2.41 21.43 -18.68
N GLY A 319 -3.71 21.13 -18.80
CA GLY A 319 -4.75 22.15 -19.01
C GLY A 319 -4.84 23.11 -17.83
N PHE A 320 -4.78 22.60 -16.59
CA PHE A 320 -4.76 23.43 -15.38
C PHE A 320 -3.48 24.27 -15.30
N GLY A 321 -2.30 23.68 -15.57
CA GLY A 321 -1.03 24.41 -15.60
C GLY A 321 -1.03 25.57 -16.59
N ALA A 322 -1.69 25.44 -17.75
CA ALA A 322 -1.84 26.54 -18.69
C ALA A 322 -2.79 27.66 -18.18
N ALA A 323 -3.72 27.33 -17.28
CA ALA A 323 -4.62 28.31 -16.69
C ALA A 323 -3.98 29.09 -15.53
N VAL A 324 -3.05 28.48 -14.80
CA VAL A 324 -2.36 29.07 -13.65
C VAL A 324 -1.42 30.20 -14.10
N ASN A 325 -1.39 31.30 -13.35
CA ASN A 325 -0.51 32.44 -13.59
C ASN A 325 0.61 32.59 -12.56
N ASP A 326 0.40 32.03 -11.35
CA ASP A 326 1.37 32.05 -10.26
C ASP A 326 1.68 30.60 -9.83
N PRO A 327 2.95 30.19 -9.74
CA PRO A 327 3.33 28.88 -9.24
C PRO A 327 2.70 28.51 -7.88
N GLN A 328 2.43 29.46 -7.01
CA GLN A 328 1.78 29.23 -5.72
C GLN A 328 0.33 28.74 -5.85
N ASP A 329 -0.36 29.13 -6.92
CA ASP A 329 -1.76 28.70 -7.19
C ASP A 329 -1.83 27.25 -7.69
N THR A 330 -0.72 26.67 -8.10
CA THR A 330 -0.64 25.30 -8.64
C THR A 330 -1.27 24.26 -7.69
N GLN A 331 -1.03 24.41 -6.38
CA GLN A 331 -1.58 23.49 -5.38
C GLN A 331 -3.11 23.51 -5.32
N GLN A 332 -3.74 24.67 -5.49
CA GLN A 332 -5.20 24.79 -5.47
C GLN A 332 -5.85 24.05 -6.64
N PHE A 333 -5.21 24.09 -7.83
CA PHE A 333 -5.69 23.36 -9.01
C PHE A 333 -5.38 21.85 -8.96
N MET A 334 -4.38 21.44 -8.18
CA MET A 334 -4.10 20.02 -7.95
C MET A 334 -5.08 19.37 -6.97
N MET A 335 -5.65 20.14 -6.03
CA MET A 335 -6.50 19.62 -4.94
C MET A 335 -7.68 18.75 -5.45
N PRO A 336 -8.48 19.17 -6.46
CA PRO A 336 -9.58 18.33 -6.97
C PRO A 336 -9.11 16.99 -7.51
N ILE A 337 -7.96 16.99 -8.21
CA ILE A 337 -7.36 15.76 -8.74
C ILE A 337 -6.86 14.87 -7.61
N ALA A 338 -6.20 15.45 -6.61
CA ALA A 338 -5.73 14.71 -5.44
C ALA A 338 -6.89 14.03 -4.68
N VAL A 339 -8.04 14.70 -4.53
CA VAL A 339 -9.23 14.12 -3.89
C VAL A 339 -9.77 12.93 -4.70
N ILE A 340 -9.87 13.06 -6.03
CA ILE A 340 -10.32 11.96 -6.90
C ILE A 340 -9.36 10.77 -6.80
N MET A 341 -8.05 11.03 -6.87
CA MET A 341 -7.02 10.01 -6.77
C MET A 341 -6.99 9.34 -5.39
N LEU A 342 -7.22 10.11 -4.33
CA LEU A 342 -7.32 9.59 -2.97
C LEU A 342 -8.55 8.68 -2.81
N PHE A 343 -9.70 9.09 -3.36
CA PHE A 343 -10.88 8.22 -3.41
C PHE A 343 -10.59 6.91 -4.15
N ALA A 344 -9.97 6.99 -5.34
CA ALA A 344 -9.59 5.82 -6.12
C ALA A 344 -8.63 4.90 -5.36
N PHE A 345 -7.69 5.48 -4.62
CA PHE A 345 -6.73 4.76 -3.77
C PHE A 345 -7.44 3.99 -2.64
N TYR A 346 -8.33 4.65 -1.89
CA TYR A 346 -9.11 4.00 -0.84
C TYR A 346 -10.09 2.96 -1.38
N ALA A 347 -10.73 3.23 -2.53
CA ALA A 347 -11.59 2.25 -3.20
C ALA A 347 -10.78 1.00 -3.60
N GLY A 348 -9.53 1.19 -4.04
CA GLY A 348 -8.58 0.10 -4.29
C GLY A 348 -8.30 -0.72 -3.03
N PHE A 349 -7.90 -0.07 -1.95
CA PHE A 349 -7.63 -0.75 -0.67
C PHE A 349 -8.84 -1.54 -0.15
N TYR A 350 -10.04 -0.97 -0.21
CA TYR A 350 -11.26 -1.68 0.15
C TYR A 350 -11.51 -2.90 -0.76
N SER A 351 -11.16 -2.78 -2.05
CA SER A 351 -11.29 -3.87 -3.03
C SER A 351 -10.34 -5.05 -2.77
N ALA A 352 -9.26 -4.85 -2.01
CA ALA A 352 -8.37 -5.94 -1.60
C ALA A 352 -9.07 -6.95 -0.67
N MET A 353 -10.04 -6.51 0.12
CA MET A 353 -10.84 -7.38 0.99
C MET A 353 -11.95 -8.11 0.23
N ASN A 354 -12.47 -7.51 -0.85
CA ASN A 354 -13.52 -8.09 -1.67
C ASN A 354 -13.32 -7.73 -3.15
N PRO A 355 -12.43 -8.43 -3.88
CA PRO A 355 -12.06 -8.11 -5.26
C PRO A 355 -13.22 -8.18 -6.27
N ASP A 356 -14.21 -9.02 -6.00
CA ASP A 356 -15.40 -9.21 -6.83
C ASP A 356 -16.63 -8.46 -6.31
N GLY A 357 -16.45 -7.66 -5.26
CA GLY A 357 -17.51 -6.83 -4.70
C GLY A 357 -17.97 -5.74 -5.69
N PRO A 358 -19.22 -5.24 -5.54
CA PRO A 358 -19.80 -4.24 -6.43
C PRO A 358 -18.92 -2.98 -6.57
N LEU A 359 -18.33 -2.50 -5.46
CA LEU A 359 -17.45 -1.33 -5.50
C LEU A 359 -16.19 -1.59 -6.35
N ALA A 360 -15.54 -2.74 -6.15
CA ALA A 360 -14.34 -3.14 -6.89
C ALA A 360 -14.63 -3.22 -8.38
N VAL A 361 -15.72 -3.91 -8.74
CA VAL A 361 -16.13 -4.10 -10.15
C VAL A 361 -16.43 -2.76 -10.82
N TRP A 362 -17.30 -1.93 -10.24
CA TRP A 362 -17.65 -0.64 -10.84
C TRP A 362 -16.47 0.32 -10.93
N CYS A 363 -15.69 0.46 -9.84
CA CYS A 363 -14.53 1.34 -9.83
C CYS A 363 -13.42 0.88 -10.79
N SER A 364 -13.35 -0.41 -11.13
CA SER A 364 -12.38 -0.91 -12.11
C SER A 364 -12.75 -0.58 -13.57
N PHE A 365 -14.00 -0.17 -13.86
CA PHE A 365 -14.42 0.29 -15.18
C PHE A 365 -14.43 1.82 -15.31
N ILE A 366 -14.56 2.55 -14.20
CA ILE A 366 -14.55 4.03 -14.24
C ILE A 366 -13.11 4.49 -14.54
N PRO A 367 -12.86 5.22 -15.66
CA PRO A 367 -11.50 5.56 -16.10
C PRO A 367 -10.66 6.35 -15.09
N LEU A 368 -11.32 7.13 -14.22
CA LEU A 368 -10.63 7.89 -13.16
C LEU A 368 -10.11 7.00 -12.03
N THR A 369 -10.75 5.87 -11.76
CA THR A 369 -10.38 4.97 -10.65
C THR A 369 -9.75 3.68 -11.14
N SER A 370 -10.02 3.28 -12.38
CA SER A 370 -9.60 2.00 -12.94
C SER A 370 -8.09 1.72 -12.85
N PRO A 371 -7.16 2.70 -13.04
CA PRO A 371 -5.74 2.40 -12.96
C PRO A 371 -5.28 1.91 -11.58
N LEU A 372 -6.00 2.29 -10.53
CA LEU A 372 -5.69 1.89 -9.17
C LEU A 372 -6.46 0.64 -8.76
N VAL A 373 -7.77 0.63 -9.00
CA VAL A 373 -8.63 -0.46 -8.51
C VAL A 373 -8.40 -1.76 -9.28
N MET A 374 -8.20 -1.69 -10.60
CA MET A 374 -7.95 -2.91 -11.38
C MET A 374 -6.63 -3.57 -11.00
N MET A 375 -5.60 -2.80 -10.65
CA MET A 375 -4.32 -3.36 -10.22
C MET A 375 -4.41 -4.22 -8.95
N ILE A 376 -5.36 -3.94 -8.07
CA ILE A 376 -5.63 -4.80 -6.92
C ILE A 376 -6.35 -6.09 -7.34
N ARG A 377 -7.24 -6.01 -8.32
CA ARG A 377 -8.06 -7.16 -8.75
C ARG A 377 -7.28 -8.17 -9.60
N ILE A 378 -6.32 -7.72 -10.42
CA ILE A 378 -5.58 -8.58 -11.36
C ILE A 378 -4.94 -9.81 -10.70
N PRO A 379 -4.24 -9.72 -9.54
CA PRO A 379 -3.67 -10.90 -8.89
C PRO A 379 -4.69 -11.99 -8.53
N PHE A 380 -5.96 -11.62 -8.34
CA PHE A 380 -7.06 -12.55 -8.02
C PHE A 380 -7.63 -13.28 -9.25
N GLY A 381 -7.21 -12.91 -10.46
CA GLY A 381 -7.64 -13.53 -11.72
C GLY A 381 -8.92 -12.91 -12.26
N VAL A 382 -8.82 -11.70 -12.78
CA VAL A 382 -9.92 -11.00 -13.46
C VAL A 382 -10.14 -11.60 -14.85
N PRO A 383 -11.41 -11.77 -15.31
CA PRO A 383 -11.66 -12.20 -16.68
C PRO A 383 -11.07 -11.22 -17.72
N LEU A 384 -10.36 -11.70 -18.73
CA LEU A 384 -9.68 -10.92 -19.77
C LEU A 384 -10.58 -9.86 -20.44
N TRP A 385 -11.89 -10.16 -20.60
CA TRP A 385 -12.82 -9.19 -21.19
C TRP A 385 -13.02 -7.95 -20.30
N GLN A 386 -12.99 -8.10 -18.96
CA GLN A 386 -13.08 -6.97 -18.03
C GLN A 386 -11.84 -6.09 -18.13
N GLU A 387 -10.67 -6.69 -18.19
CA GLU A 387 -9.39 -5.98 -18.33
C GLU A 387 -9.35 -5.22 -19.65
N ALA A 388 -9.66 -5.89 -20.77
CA ALA A 388 -9.68 -5.29 -22.10
C ALA A 388 -10.67 -4.12 -22.18
N LEU A 389 -11.88 -4.29 -21.63
CA LEU A 389 -12.89 -3.23 -21.60
C LEU A 389 -12.44 -2.04 -20.74
N SER A 390 -11.89 -2.31 -19.56
CA SER A 390 -11.38 -1.28 -18.64
C SER A 390 -10.24 -0.48 -19.29
N VAL A 391 -9.28 -1.14 -19.91
CA VAL A 391 -8.18 -0.51 -20.64
C VAL A 391 -8.73 0.33 -21.82
N ALA A 392 -9.67 -0.21 -22.59
CA ALA A 392 -10.28 0.53 -23.71
C ALA A 392 -11.00 1.81 -23.24
N LEU A 393 -11.78 1.72 -22.16
CA LEU A 393 -12.46 2.87 -21.54
C LEU A 393 -11.46 3.90 -21.02
N LEU A 394 -10.38 3.45 -20.38
CA LEU A 394 -9.31 4.30 -19.86
C LEU A 394 -8.64 5.08 -20.98
N PHE A 395 -8.16 4.41 -22.02
CA PHE A 395 -7.49 5.08 -23.15
C PHE A 395 -8.45 5.95 -23.95
N GLY A 396 -9.70 5.52 -24.18
CA GLY A 396 -10.72 6.33 -24.82
C GLY A 396 -10.98 7.64 -24.09
N THR A 397 -11.11 7.57 -22.77
CA THR A 397 -11.30 8.76 -21.92
C THR A 397 -10.03 9.62 -21.86
N ALA A 398 -8.84 9.01 -21.76
CA ALA A 398 -7.57 9.74 -21.77
C ALA A 398 -7.38 10.54 -23.05
N LEU A 399 -7.71 9.96 -24.22
CA LEU A 399 -7.65 10.66 -25.52
C LEU A 399 -8.68 11.79 -25.61
N ALA A 400 -9.91 11.56 -25.14
CA ALA A 400 -10.95 12.58 -25.10
C ALA A 400 -10.54 13.76 -24.21
N LEU A 401 -10.05 13.49 -23.00
CA LEU A 401 -9.57 14.51 -22.08
C LEU A 401 -8.32 15.21 -22.60
N SER A 402 -7.42 14.52 -23.28
CA SER A 402 -6.25 15.12 -23.90
C SER A 402 -6.64 16.11 -25.00
N TYR A 403 -7.67 15.78 -25.81
CA TYR A 403 -8.21 16.69 -26.81
C TYR A 403 -8.86 17.92 -26.18
N LEU A 404 -9.69 17.73 -25.15
CA LEU A 404 -10.36 18.84 -24.44
C LEU A 404 -9.34 19.73 -23.71
N SER A 405 -8.38 19.14 -23.02
CA SER A 405 -7.30 19.88 -22.37
C SER A 405 -6.43 20.64 -23.35
N GLY A 406 -6.24 20.11 -24.57
CA GLY A 406 -5.55 20.81 -25.66
C GLY A 406 -6.22 22.11 -26.07
N LYS A 407 -7.55 22.17 -26.03
CA LYS A 407 -8.31 23.42 -26.30
C LYS A 407 -8.11 24.43 -25.14
N ILE A 408 -8.23 23.95 -23.89
CA ILE A 408 -7.98 24.78 -22.70
C ILE A 408 -6.54 25.31 -22.73
N TYR A 409 -5.58 24.45 -23.04
CA TYR A 409 -4.17 24.80 -23.12
C TYR A 409 -3.90 25.89 -24.16
N ARG A 410 -4.54 25.82 -25.36
CA ARG A 410 -4.37 26.80 -26.41
C ARG A 410 -4.74 28.22 -25.96
N VAL A 411 -5.85 28.34 -25.24
CA VAL A 411 -6.32 29.66 -24.76
C VAL A 411 -5.56 30.06 -23.50
N GLY A 412 -5.46 29.17 -22.53
CA GLY A 412 -4.92 29.44 -21.20
C GLY A 412 -3.44 29.82 -21.20
N ILE A 413 -2.64 29.23 -22.09
CA ILE A 413 -1.19 29.46 -22.10
C ILE A 413 -0.81 30.89 -22.54
N LEU A 414 -1.70 31.58 -23.27
CA LEU A 414 -1.51 32.95 -23.75
C LEU A 414 -2.23 33.99 -22.89
N MET A 415 -3.02 33.56 -21.90
CA MET A 415 -3.73 34.47 -21.02
C MET A 415 -2.93 34.80 -19.77
N TYR A 416 -2.64 36.08 -19.55
CA TYR A 416 -1.93 36.61 -18.39
C TYR A 416 -2.83 37.51 -17.53
N GLY A 417 -2.55 37.61 -16.25
CA GLY A 417 -3.08 38.66 -15.37
C GLY A 417 -4.44 38.39 -14.70
N LYS A 418 -5.22 37.39 -15.08
CA LYS A 418 -6.45 36.99 -14.38
C LYS A 418 -6.38 35.55 -13.91
N LYS A 419 -6.83 35.30 -12.68
CA LYS A 419 -7.05 33.91 -12.19
C LYS A 419 -8.37 33.42 -12.79
N PRO A 420 -8.35 32.49 -13.77
CA PRO A 420 -9.57 31.98 -14.35
C PRO A 420 -10.31 31.07 -13.37
N SER A 421 -11.62 31.20 -13.29
CA SER A 421 -12.48 30.26 -12.60
C SER A 421 -12.67 28.99 -13.45
N LEU A 422 -13.04 27.87 -12.80
CA LEU A 422 -13.38 26.62 -13.52
C LEU A 422 -14.48 26.86 -14.58
N LYS A 423 -15.45 27.75 -14.31
CA LYS A 423 -16.49 28.13 -15.27
C LYS A 423 -15.93 28.84 -16.50
N GLU A 424 -14.91 29.67 -16.34
CA GLU A 424 -14.23 30.33 -17.45
C GLU A 424 -13.42 29.33 -18.28
N MET A 425 -12.73 28.40 -17.63
CA MET A 425 -11.99 27.34 -18.32
C MET A 425 -12.92 26.46 -19.18
N LEU A 426 -14.13 26.14 -18.69
CA LEU A 426 -15.14 25.43 -19.46
C LEU A 426 -15.63 26.21 -20.68
N LYS A 427 -15.66 27.57 -20.63
CA LYS A 427 -15.97 28.39 -21.81
C LYS A 427 -14.90 28.32 -22.88
N TRP A 428 -13.63 28.10 -22.53
CA TRP A 428 -12.52 27.95 -23.46
C TRP A 428 -12.64 26.69 -24.36
N LEU A 429 -13.43 25.71 -23.96
CA LEU A 429 -13.73 24.53 -24.78
C LEU A 429 -14.49 24.86 -26.06
N LYS A 430 -15.12 26.05 -26.14
CA LYS A 430 -15.85 26.49 -27.35
C LYS A 430 -14.93 27.06 -28.43
N TYR A 431 -13.69 27.41 -28.04
CA TYR A 431 -12.67 27.95 -28.93
C TYR A 431 -11.61 26.87 -29.23
#